data_6a343dbeeaf817d3101b694fdf9e5a9f
#
_entry.id   6a343dbeeaf817d3101b694fdf9e5a9f
#
_cell.length_a   1.000
_cell.length_b   1.000
_cell.length_c   1.000
_cell.angle_alpha   90.00
_cell.angle_beta   90.00
_cell.angle_gamma   90.00
#
_symmetry.space_group_name_H-M   'P 1'
#
loop_
_entity.id
_entity.type
_entity.pdbx_description
1 polymer ?
#
loop_
_entity_poly.entity_id
_entity_poly.type
_entity_poly.pdbx_seq_one_letter_code
_entity_poly.pdbx_strand_id
1 'polypeptide(L)'
;MNDKLVVLLIEDDPSECEAIQKYVDSIHDVVLAGVSNNSEKALVLTKAYLPDAVILDLELHQGGGNGLLYLSALNKAGLAKHPFILVTTNNTSEVTLAYARQLGADFIMTKYNSQYSAQSAIDFLRSMRSVIASHTGCSNISMPDMTPAQEEKFLERRIQRELDLLGVSPKVKGYRYLIDAIQFSTDDSTENISRRLAEKYNKTPASIERAMQNAISHTWATADPMDLEIHYRARIRPEKGMPTLMEFISYYAREMQNEQDR
;
A
#
# COMPACT_ATOMS: atom_id res chain seq x y z
N MET A 1 0.89 -0.07 21.97
CA MET A 1 0.78 -0.32 20.52
C MET A 1 1.28 0.92 19.81
N ASN A 2 2.36 0.81 19.06
CA ASN A 2 2.91 1.95 18.32
C ASN A 2 2.17 2.04 16.99
N ASP A 3 1.10 2.82 16.99
CA ASP A 3 0.31 3.03 15.79
C ASP A 3 1.12 3.89 14.82
N LYS A 4 1.63 3.30 13.75
CA LYS A 4 2.42 4.02 12.76
C LYS A 4 1.53 4.96 11.98
N LEU A 5 2.01 6.17 11.71
CA LEU A 5 1.35 7.11 10.81
C LEU A 5 1.48 6.62 9.37
N VAL A 6 0.37 6.31 8.75
CA VAL A 6 0.32 5.79 7.37
C VAL A 6 0.22 6.97 6.39
N VAL A 7 1.23 7.17 5.57
CA VAL A 7 1.34 8.29 4.63
C VAL A 7 1.36 7.80 3.20
N LEU A 8 0.58 8.42 2.32
CA LEU A 8 0.67 8.26 0.87
C LEU A 8 1.42 9.47 0.28
N LEU A 9 2.42 9.22 -0.56
CA LEU A 9 3.17 10.25 -1.26
C LEU A 9 2.68 10.38 -2.71
N ILE A 10 2.33 11.60 -3.12
CA ILE A 10 1.94 11.94 -4.50
C ILE A 10 2.91 13.02 -4.99
N GLU A 11 3.92 12.59 -5.73
CA GLU A 11 5.08 13.37 -6.13
C GLU A 11 5.65 12.79 -7.42
N ASP A 12 6.11 13.62 -8.35
CA ASP A 12 6.69 13.17 -9.61
C ASP A 12 8.21 13.47 -9.74
N ASP A 13 8.78 14.19 -8.78
CA ASP A 13 10.24 14.36 -8.70
C ASP A 13 10.88 13.13 -8.02
N PRO A 14 11.68 12.31 -8.76
CA PRO A 14 12.32 11.13 -8.19
C PRO A 14 13.26 11.45 -7.02
N SER A 15 13.92 12.61 -7.03
CA SER A 15 14.85 13.01 -5.96
C SER A 15 14.11 13.33 -4.66
N GLU A 16 12.94 13.95 -4.76
CA GLU A 16 12.07 14.22 -3.62
C GLU A 16 11.48 12.93 -3.08
N CYS A 17 11.01 12.03 -3.96
CA CYS A 17 10.52 10.71 -3.58
C CYS A 17 11.59 9.91 -2.81
N GLU A 18 12.81 9.86 -3.33
CA GLU A 18 13.94 9.17 -2.69
C GLU A 18 14.29 9.78 -1.33
N ALA A 19 14.31 11.11 -1.23
CA ALA A 19 14.62 11.81 0.01
C ALA A 19 13.57 11.51 1.09
N ILE A 20 12.27 11.54 0.76
CA ILE A 20 11.18 11.20 1.67
C ILE A 20 11.26 9.73 2.08
N GLN A 21 11.44 8.81 1.13
CA GLN A 21 11.54 7.37 1.41
C GLN A 21 12.71 7.09 2.35
N LYS A 22 13.89 7.61 2.05
CA LYS A 22 15.09 7.43 2.86
C LYS A 22 14.91 7.93 4.30
N TYR A 23 14.23 9.07 4.45
CA TYR A 23 13.96 9.60 5.78
C TYR A 23 12.95 8.71 6.53
N VAL A 24 11.85 8.30 5.89
CA VAL A 24 10.86 7.40 6.50
C VAL A 24 11.49 6.06 6.90
N ASP A 25 12.38 5.51 6.09
CA ASP A 25 13.10 4.26 6.41
C ASP A 25 14.02 4.39 7.63
N SER A 26 14.44 5.63 7.97
CA SER A 26 15.30 5.90 9.15
C SER A 26 14.52 6.06 10.46
N ILE A 27 13.20 6.15 10.42
CA ILE A 27 12.32 6.34 11.58
C ILE A 27 11.33 5.17 11.72
N HIS A 28 10.74 4.99 12.91
CA HIS A 28 9.93 3.79 13.18
C HIS A 28 8.43 4.07 13.32
N ASP A 29 8.03 5.34 13.36
CA ASP A 29 6.67 5.78 13.68
C ASP A 29 5.88 6.28 12.46
N VAL A 30 6.46 6.22 11.26
CA VAL A 30 5.82 6.55 9.98
C VAL A 30 6.04 5.41 8.99
N VAL A 31 5.08 5.21 8.09
CA VAL A 31 5.20 4.26 6.97
C VAL A 31 4.60 4.88 5.71
N LEU A 32 5.29 4.72 4.57
CA LEU A 32 4.72 5.06 3.28
C LEU A 32 3.84 3.91 2.78
N ALA A 33 2.55 4.17 2.63
CA ALA A 33 1.60 3.22 2.04
C ALA A 33 1.83 3.03 0.53
N GLY A 34 2.44 4.02 -0.10
CA GLY A 34 2.78 3.99 -1.52
C GLY A 34 3.27 5.34 -2.01
N VAL A 35 3.78 5.33 -3.24
CA VAL A 35 4.20 6.54 -3.97
C VAL A 35 3.49 6.55 -5.32
N SER A 36 3.01 7.70 -5.75
CA SER A 36 2.39 7.87 -7.07
C SER A 36 2.78 9.21 -7.68
N ASN A 37 3.08 9.20 -8.96
CA ASN A 37 3.28 10.40 -9.76
C ASN A 37 2.04 10.80 -10.60
N ASN A 38 0.91 10.12 -10.37
CA ASN A 38 -0.30 10.27 -11.18
C ASN A 38 -1.53 10.44 -10.28
N SER A 39 -2.37 11.45 -10.56
CA SER A 39 -3.52 11.80 -9.74
C SER A 39 -4.61 10.70 -9.71
N GLU A 40 -4.84 9.98 -10.81
CA GLU A 40 -5.84 8.91 -10.88
C GLU A 40 -5.38 7.67 -10.13
N LYS A 41 -4.11 7.25 -10.34
CA LYS A 41 -3.49 6.15 -9.58
C LYS A 41 -3.45 6.46 -8.09
N ALA A 42 -3.09 7.70 -7.73
CA ALA A 42 -3.10 8.15 -6.34
C ALA A 42 -4.46 7.99 -5.68
N LEU A 43 -5.55 8.33 -6.37
CA LEU A 43 -6.90 8.14 -5.84
C LEU A 43 -7.23 6.66 -5.61
N VAL A 44 -6.78 5.77 -6.50
CA VAL A 44 -6.93 4.31 -6.32
C VAL A 44 -6.17 3.84 -5.07
N LEU A 45 -4.93 4.30 -4.90
CA LEU A 45 -4.11 3.99 -3.72
C LEU A 45 -4.74 4.54 -2.43
N THR A 46 -5.28 5.77 -2.46
CA THR A 46 -5.96 6.35 -1.29
C THR A 46 -7.16 5.51 -0.86
N LYS A 47 -7.96 5.05 -1.82
CA LYS A 47 -9.11 4.17 -1.54
C LYS A 47 -8.69 2.80 -1.02
N ALA A 48 -7.56 2.29 -1.49
CA ALA A 48 -7.05 0.97 -1.12
C ALA A 48 -6.42 0.97 0.28
N TYR A 49 -5.66 2.03 0.60
CA TYR A 49 -4.86 2.08 1.83
C TYR A 49 -5.50 2.88 2.95
N LEU A 50 -6.46 3.75 2.65
CA LEU A 50 -7.06 4.67 3.62
C LEU A 50 -5.99 5.34 4.51
N PRO A 51 -4.98 6.02 3.92
CA PRO A 51 -3.87 6.56 4.68
C PRO A 51 -4.37 7.58 5.72
N ASP A 52 -3.55 7.82 6.75
CA ASP A 52 -3.81 8.86 7.74
C ASP A 52 -3.55 10.25 7.15
N ALA A 53 -2.51 10.35 6.33
CA ALA A 53 -2.13 11.57 5.65
C ALA A 53 -1.69 11.33 4.21
N VAL A 54 -1.81 12.36 3.39
CA VAL A 54 -1.29 12.41 2.02
C VAL A 54 -0.34 13.60 1.91
N ILE A 55 0.88 13.37 1.42
CA ILE A 55 1.75 14.43 0.94
C ILE A 55 1.47 14.57 -0.55
N LEU A 56 1.08 15.75 -1.00
CA LEU A 56 0.60 16.01 -2.35
C LEU A 56 1.35 17.15 -3.00
N ASP A 57 2.11 16.87 -4.06
CA ASP A 57 2.56 17.93 -4.97
C ASP A 57 1.40 18.39 -5.88
N LEU A 58 1.28 19.68 -6.08
CA LEU A 58 0.31 20.26 -7.02
C LEU A 58 0.77 20.13 -8.49
N GLU A 59 2.07 20.11 -8.73
CA GLU A 59 2.69 20.13 -10.05
C GLU A 59 3.18 18.74 -10.50
N LEU A 60 2.28 17.85 -10.89
CA LEU A 60 2.63 16.50 -11.39
C LEU A 60 2.90 16.53 -12.90
N HIS A 61 4.11 16.95 -13.30
CA HIS A 61 4.45 17.17 -14.71
C HIS A 61 4.66 15.87 -15.50
N GLN A 62 5.18 14.81 -14.87
CA GLN A 62 5.61 13.59 -15.55
C GLN A 62 4.57 12.45 -15.51
N GLY A 63 3.65 12.47 -14.53
CA GLY A 63 2.77 11.34 -14.27
C GLY A 63 1.37 11.43 -14.86
N GLY A 64 0.97 12.62 -15.30
CA GLY A 64 -0.39 12.91 -15.75
C GLY A 64 -1.36 13.31 -14.64
N GLY A 65 -2.24 14.26 -14.95
CA GLY A 65 -3.06 14.95 -13.97
C GLY A 65 -2.30 16.05 -13.24
N ASN A 66 -2.87 16.54 -12.17
CA ASN A 66 -2.24 17.46 -11.23
C ASN A 66 -2.85 17.27 -9.82
N GLY A 67 -2.24 17.87 -8.80
CA GLY A 67 -2.72 17.76 -7.44
C GLY A 67 -4.12 18.30 -7.20
N LEU A 68 -4.55 19.35 -7.91
CA LEU A 68 -5.90 19.90 -7.79
C LEU A 68 -6.96 18.93 -8.34
N LEU A 69 -6.66 18.20 -9.41
CA LEU A 69 -7.53 17.14 -9.92
C LEU A 69 -7.67 16.00 -8.92
N TYR A 70 -6.57 15.61 -8.27
CA TYR A 70 -6.61 14.63 -7.19
C TYR A 70 -7.52 15.09 -6.04
N LEU A 71 -7.36 16.32 -5.53
CA LEU A 71 -8.20 16.87 -4.47
C LEU A 71 -9.68 16.89 -4.85
N SER A 72 -9.99 17.36 -6.06
CA SER A 72 -11.36 17.37 -6.57
C SER A 72 -11.98 15.97 -6.66
N ALA A 73 -11.19 14.98 -7.09
CA ALA A 73 -11.64 13.60 -7.19
C ALA A 73 -11.79 12.93 -5.81
N LEU A 74 -10.89 13.25 -4.88
CA LEU A 74 -10.94 12.78 -3.49
C LEU A 74 -12.23 13.23 -2.80
N ASN A 75 -12.60 14.51 -2.93
CA ASN A 75 -13.83 15.06 -2.35
C ASN A 75 -15.10 14.36 -2.87
N LYS A 76 -15.09 13.95 -4.13
CA LYS A 76 -16.20 13.21 -4.74
C LYS A 76 -16.21 11.71 -4.39
N ALA A 77 -15.13 11.21 -3.83
CA ALA A 77 -14.95 9.77 -3.63
C ALA A 77 -15.79 9.20 -2.47
N GLY A 78 -16.32 10.04 -1.56
CA GLY A 78 -17.16 9.63 -0.43
C GLY A 78 -16.48 8.64 0.50
N LEU A 79 -15.19 8.86 0.83
CA LEU A 79 -14.43 7.97 1.70
C LEU A 79 -14.98 7.98 3.12
N ALA A 80 -15.03 6.81 3.76
CA ALA A 80 -15.38 6.70 5.17
C ALA A 80 -14.35 7.38 6.11
N LYS A 81 -13.09 7.44 5.65
CA LYS A 81 -11.98 8.13 6.31
C LYS A 81 -11.34 9.09 5.31
N HIS A 82 -11.35 10.37 5.63
CA HIS A 82 -10.68 11.39 4.81
C HIS A 82 -9.26 11.59 5.34
N PRO A 83 -8.21 11.40 4.53
CA PRO A 83 -6.84 11.61 4.98
C PRO A 83 -6.57 13.10 5.23
N PHE A 84 -5.63 13.40 6.12
CA PHE A 84 -5.06 14.74 6.25
C PHE A 84 -4.22 15.08 5.03
N ILE A 85 -4.51 16.19 4.36
CA ILE A 85 -3.84 16.58 3.11
C ILE A 85 -2.79 17.65 3.38
N LEU A 86 -1.52 17.25 3.33
CA LEU A 86 -0.38 18.14 3.29
C LEU A 86 0.02 18.40 1.84
N VAL A 87 -0.27 19.58 1.34
CA VAL A 87 0.20 20.02 0.02
C VAL A 87 1.64 20.52 0.12
N THR A 88 2.50 20.05 -0.78
CA THR A 88 3.86 20.58 -1.01
C THR A 88 3.93 21.14 -2.42
N THR A 89 4.41 22.35 -2.62
CA THR A 89 4.34 23.00 -3.94
C THR A 89 5.37 24.10 -4.13
N ASN A 90 5.84 24.28 -5.36
CA ASN A 90 6.59 25.46 -5.78
C ASN A 90 5.69 26.60 -6.26
N ASN A 91 4.37 26.39 -6.34
CA ASN A 91 3.42 27.38 -6.81
C ASN A 91 3.30 28.56 -5.82
N THR A 92 3.40 29.77 -6.34
CA THR A 92 3.30 31.00 -5.57
C THR A 92 1.98 31.75 -5.78
N SER A 93 1.11 31.23 -6.65
CA SER A 93 -0.19 31.84 -6.95
C SER A 93 -1.14 31.70 -5.77
N GLU A 94 -1.49 32.82 -5.14
CA GLU A 94 -2.46 32.85 -4.04
C GLU A 94 -3.81 32.25 -4.44
N VAL A 95 -4.22 32.44 -5.69
CA VAL A 95 -5.47 31.88 -6.23
C VAL A 95 -5.41 30.35 -6.26
N THR A 96 -4.29 29.79 -6.71
CA THR A 96 -4.08 28.34 -6.75
C THR A 96 -4.07 27.76 -5.34
N LEU A 97 -3.37 28.40 -4.42
CA LEU A 97 -3.29 27.96 -3.02
C LEU A 97 -4.66 28.07 -2.29
N ALA A 98 -5.40 29.15 -2.55
CA ALA A 98 -6.75 29.31 -2.01
C ALA A 98 -7.70 28.25 -2.57
N TYR A 99 -7.59 27.91 -3.86
CA TYR A 99 -8.39 26.87 -4.48
C TYR A 99 -8.04 25.47 -3.95
N ALA A 100 -6.76 25.19 -3.72
CA ALA A 100 -6.33 23.94 -3.09
C ALA A 100 -6.96 23.78 -1.67
N ARG A 101 -7.01 24.86 -0.88
CA ARG A 101 -7.71 24.86 0.42
C ARG A 101 -9.22 24.62 0.28
N GLN A 102 -9.88 25.23 -0.68
CA GLN A 102 -11.30 24.98 -0.97
C GLN A 102 -11.57 23.53 -1.37
N LEU A 103 -10.60 22.89 -2.02
CA LEU A 103 -10.65 21.48 -2.38
C LEU A 103 -10.22 20.52 -1.26
N GLY A 104 -9.97 21.02 -0.03
CA GLY A 104 -9.71 20.19 1.13
C GLY A 104 -8.22 19.98 1.45
N ALA A 105 -7.32 20.85 1.01
CA ALA A 105 -5.96 20.86 1.52
C ALA A 105 -5.95 21.40 2.96
N ASP A 106 -5.50 20.59 3.91
CA ASP A 106 -5.46 20.95 5.34
C ASP A 106 -4.29 21.85 5.68
N PHE A 107 -3.14 21.61 5.03
CA PHE A 107 -1.96 22.45 5.18
C PHE A 107 -1.19 22.55 3.86
N ILE A 108 -0.51 23.70 3.67
CA ILE A 108 0.29 23.94 2.47
C ILE A 108 1.70 24.35 2.89
N MET A 109 2.69 23.59 2.45
CA MET A 109 4.11 23.90 2.54
C MET A 109 4.66 24.32 1.17
N THR A 110 5.31 25.46 1.12
CA THR A 110 5.94 25.93 -0.10
C THR A 110 7.38 25.43 -0.18
N LYS A 111 7.72 24.75 -1.27
CA LYS A 111 9.05 24.15 -1.47
C LYS A 111 10.17 25.20 -1.63
N TYR A 112 9.83 26.43 -2.01
CA TYR A 112 10.81 27.52 -2.10
C TYR A 112 11.19 28.14 -0.73
N ASN A 113 10.51 27.75 0.33
CA ASN A 113 10.89 28.16 1.68
C ASN A 113 12.20 27.47 2.08
N SER A 114 13.19 28.24 2.57
CA SER A 114 14.49 27.70 3.01
C SER A 114 14.40 26.67 4.14
N GLN A 115 13.26 26.59 4.81
CA GLN A 115 12.99 25.60 5.86
C GLN A 115 12.32 24.31 5.33
N TYR A 116 11.95 24.29 4.03
CA TYR A 116 11.40 23.09 3.43
C TYR A 116 12.47 22.02 3.19
N SER A 117 12.14 20.80 3.53
CA SER A 117 12.89 19.60 3.17
C SER A 117 11.96 18.39 3.27
N ALA A 118 12.32 17.28 2.64
CA ALA A 118 11.63 16.00 2.79
C ALA A 118 11.44 15.63 4.28
N GLN A 119 12.49 15.85 5.09
CA GLN A 119 12.44 15.64 6.53
C GLN A 119 11.41 16.56 7.20
N SER A 120 11.42 17.87 6.91
CA SER A 120 10.50 18.82 7.56
C SER A 120 9.03 18.52 7.24
N ALA A 121 8.71 18.01 6.06
CA ALA A 121 7.35 17.60 5.70
C ALA A 121 6.88 16.39 6.55
N ILE A 122 7.72 15.38 6.70
CA ILE A 122 7.42 14.22 7.54
C ILE A 122 7.34 14.60 9.02
N ASP A 123 8.29 15.38 9.54
CA ASP A 123 8.31 15.82 10.94
C ASP A 123 7.09 16.70 11.27
N PHE A 124 6.61 17.49 10.31
CA PHE A 124 5.36 18.22 10.46
C PHE A 124 4.18 17.26 10.64
N LEU A 125 4.02 16.24 9.79
CA LEU A 125 2.94 15.25 9.94
C LEU A 125 3.06 14.49 11.26
N ARG A 126 4.26 14.16 11.72
CA ARG A 126 4.49 13.55 13.04
C ARG A 126 4.04 14.46 14.19
N SER A 127 4.35 15.75 14.11
CA SER A 127 3.91 16.73 15.13
C SER A 127 2.40 16.94 15.14
N MET A 128 1.75 16.77 13.98
CA MET A 128 0.30 16.91 13.81
C MET A 128 -0.48 15.61 14.08
N ARG A 129 0.19 14.54 14.52
CA ARG A 129 -0.40 13.21 14.68
C ARG A 129 -1.71 13.19 15.48
N SER A 130 -1.78 13.92 16.60
CA SER A 130 -3.01 14.01 17.42
C SER A 130 -4.15 14.73 16.69
N VAL A 131 -3.82 15.75 15.89
CA VAL A 131 -4.79 16.46 15.05
C VAL A 131 -5.26 15.57 13.91
N ILE A 132 -4.33 14.89 13.25
CA ILE A 132 -4.63 13.91 12.18
C ILE A 132 -5.57 12.83 12.71
N ALA A 133 -5.29 12.26 13.87
CA ALA A 133 -6.13 11.24 14.49
C ALA A 133 -7.55 11.76 14.78
N SER A 134 -7.70 13.01 15.27
CA SER A 134 -9.00 13.61 15.50
C SER A 134 -9.72 14.02 14.21
N HIS A 135 -8.98 14.49 13.21
CA HIS A 135 -9.49 14.91 11.90
C HIS A 135 -10.02 13.72 11.08
N THR A 136 -9.34 12.60 11.16
CA THR A 136 -9.72 11.36 10.47
C THR A 136 -10.86 10.60 11.15
N GLY A 137 -11.45 11.17 12.21
CA GLY A 137 -12.50 10.51 12.98
C GLY A 137 -12.02 9.42 13.92
N CYS A 138 -10.71 9.27 14.06
CA CYS A 138 -10.09 8.36 15.02
C CYS A 138 -9.79 9.03 16.35
N SER A 139 -10.80 9.53 17.07
CA SER A 139 -10.71 9.69 18.52
C SER A 139 -10.75 8.28 19.12
N ASN A 140 -9.60 7.79 19.64
CA ASN A 140 -9.51 6.57 20.47
C ASN A 140 -10.43 5.42 20.03
N ILE A 141 -10.37 5.06 18.77
CA ILE A 141 -10.79 3.74 18.38
C ILE A 141 -9.51 2.90 18.50
N SER A 142 -9.28 2.20 19.65
CA SER A 142 -8.92 0.81 19.57
C SER A 142 -9.49 0.33 18.26
N MET A 143 -8.70 -0.29 17.36
CA MET A 143 -9.15 -0.79 16.04
C MET A 143 -10.64 -1.08 16.17
N PRO A 144 -11.55 -0.47 15.35
CA PRO A 144 -12.94 -0.82 15.49
C PRO A 144 -12.92 -2.33 15.53
N ASP A 145 -13.66 -2.93 16.45
CA ASP A 145 -13.82 -4.39 16.46
C ASP A 145 -14.20 -4.74 15.03
N MET A 146 -13.18 -4.94 14.22
CA MET A 146 -13.37 -5.36 12.83
C MET A 146 -14.05 -6.68 13.00
N THR A 147 -15.25 -6.80 12.48
CA THR A 147 -15.88 -8.10 12.49
C THR A 147 -14.89 -9.05 11.80
N PRO A 148 -14.79 -10.30 12.22
CA PRO A 148 -13.90 -11.29 11.60
C PRO A 148 -13.97 -11.26 10.06
N ALA A 149 -15.16 -10.99 9.52
CA ALA A 149 -15.38 -10.83 8.07
C ALA A 149 -14.73 -9.55 7.46
N GLN A 150 -14.52 -8.50 8.26
CA GLN A 150 -13.82 -7.29 7.81
C GLN A 150 -12.30 -7.46 7.87
N GLU A 151 -11.80 -8.15 8.88
CA GLU A 151 -10.38 -8.53 9.00
C GLU A 151 -9.98 -9.46 7.86
N GLU A 152 -10.82 -10.45 7.56
CA GLU A 152 -10.62 -11.38 6.45
C GLU A 152 -10.54 -10.64 5.11
N LYS A 153 -11.46 -9.70 4.83
CA LYS A 153 -11.43 -8.88 3.60
C LYS A 153 -10.23 -7.94 3.53
N PHE A 154 -9.80 -7.40 4.66
CA PHE A 154 -8.64 -6.52 4.71
C PHE A 154 -7.36 -7.32 4.38
N LEU A 155 -7.19 -8.49 4.99
CA LEU A 155 -6.08 -9.39 4.73
C LEU A 155 -6.10 -9.87 3.26
N GLU A 156 -7.26 -10.24 2.72
CA GLU A 156 -7.43 -10.63 1.33
C GLU A 156 -6.92 -9.54 0.37
N ARG A 157 -7.31 -8.27 0.60
CA ARG A 157 -6.88 -7.14 -0.25
C ARG A 157 -5.38 -6.89 -0.17
N ARG A 158 -4.79 -7.07 1.01
CA ARG A 158 -3.33 -6.95 1.18
C ARG A 158 -2.59 -8.02 0.39
N ILE A 159 -3.02 -9.27 0.50
CA ILE A 159 -2.45 -10.38 -0.25
C ILE A 159 -2.59 -10.15 -1.76
N GLN A 160 -3.76 -9.74 -2.24
CA GLN A 160 -4.01 -9.40 -3.65
C GLN A 160 -3.00 -8.39 -4.15
N ARG A 161 -2.81 -7.32 -3.39
CA ARG A 161 -1.85 -6.27 -3.72
C ARG A 161 -0.43 -6.79 -3.90
N GLU A 162 0.08 -7.57 -2.95
CA GLU A 162 1.44 -8.09 -3.03
C GLU A 162 1.62 -9.03 -4.24
N LEU A 163 0.61 -9.85 -4.53
CA LEU A 163 0.62 -10.71 -5.72
C LEU A 163 0.56 -9.90 -7.02
N ASP A 164 -0.21 -8.82 -7.08
CA ASP A 164 -0.30 -7.93 -8.24
C ASP A 164 1.02 -7.19 -8.47
N LEU A 165 1.67 -6.69 -7.42
CA LEU A 165 2.98 -6.04 -7.47
C LEU A 165 4.09 -7.00 -7.94
N LEU A 166 4.02 -8.26 -7.53
CA LEU A 166 4.92 -9.30 -8.01
C LEU A 166 4.66 -9.67 -9.48
N GLY A 167 3.52 -9.26 -10.05
CA GLY A 167 3.13 -9.58 -11.42
C GLY A 167 2.34 -10.89 -11.58
N VAL A 168 1.75 -11.43 -10.50
CA VAL A 168 0.87 -12.62 -10.60
C VAL A 168 -0.43 -12.20 -11.29
N SER A 169 -0.70 -12.78 -12.46
CA SER A 169 -1.88 -12.40 -13.24
C SER A 169 -3.20 -12.82 -12.57
N PRO A 170 -4.15 -11.89 -12.33
CA PRO A 170 -5.48 -12.22 -11.79
C PRO A 170 -6.31 -13.14 -12.70
N LYS A 171 -5.92 -13.26 -13.98
CA LYS A 171 -6.63 -14.09 -14.97
C LYS A 171 -6.33 -15.58 -14.83
N VAL A 172 -5.27 -15.96 -14.11
CA VAL A 172 -4.93 -17.38 -13.93
C VAL A 172 -5.67 -17.95 -12.72
N LYS A 173 -6.19 -19.17 -12.84
CA LYS A 173 -6.97 -19.83 -11.76
C LYS A 173 -6.18 -19.96 -10.45
N GLY A 174 -4.86 -20.13 -10.54
CA GLY A 174 -3.98 -20.24 -9.38
C GLY A 174 -3.91 -18.97 -8.52
N TYR A 175 -4.15 -17.80 -9.10
CA TYR A 175 -4.14 -16.53 -8.39
C TYR A 175 -5.08 -16.52 -7.17
N ARG A 176 -6.34 -16.90 -7.37
CA ARG A 176 -7.33 -16.96 -6.30
C ARG A 176 -6.98 -18.00 -5.25
N TYR A 177 -6.43 -19.14 -5.67
CA TYR A 177 -5.99 -20.18 -4.75
C TYR A 177 -4.79 -19.76 -3.91
N LEU A 178 -3.87 -18.96 -4.47
CA LEU A 178 -2.74 -18.40 -3.74
C LEU A 178 -3.20 -17.41 -2.66
N ILE A 179 -4.17 -16.56 -2.96
CA ILE A 179 -4.74 -15.64 -1.96
C ILE A 179 -5.28 -16.42 -0.76
N ASP A 180 -6.16 -17.37 -1.00
CA ASP A 180 -6.76 -18.17 0.06
C ASP A 180 -5.72 -19.04 0.79
N ALA A 181 -4.70 -19.55 0.08
CA ALA A 181 -3.63 -20.34 0.67
C ALA A 181 -2.80 -19.52 1.66
N ILE A 182 -2.43 -18.30 1.27
CA ILE A 182 -1.68 -17.38 2.11
C ILE A 182 -2.54 -16.99 3.32
N GLN A 183 -3.82 -16.69 3.12
CA GLN A 183 -4.77 -16.35 4.16
C GLN A 183 -4.93 -17.50 5.18
N PHE A 184 -5.10 -18.74 4.72
CA PHE A 184 -5.16 -19.89 5.61
C PHE A 184 -3.84 -20.15 6.36
N SER A 185 -2.71 -19.76 5.79
CA SER A 185 -1.40 -19.91 6.42
C SER A 185 -1.13 -18.88 7.52
N THR A 186 -1.86 -17.75 7.54
CA THR A 186 -1.76 -16.76 8.62
C THR A 186 -2.51 -17.18 9.89
N ASP A 187 -3.48 -18.09 9.79
CA ASP A 187 -4.36 -18.52 10.89
C ASP A 187 -3.75 -19.62 11.80
N ASP A 188 -2.43 -19.80 11.83
CA ASP A 188 -1.70 -20.77 12.67
C ASP A 188 -2.20 -22.23 12.58
N SER A 189 -3.06 -22.55 11.62
CA SER A 189 -3.55 -23.89 11.44
C SER A 189 -2.55 -24.75 10.70
N THR A 190 -1.94 -25.71 11.38
CA THR A 190 -1.05 -26.74 10.81
C THR A 190 -1.76 -27.73 9.89
N GLU A 191 -3.04 -27.52 9.60
CA GLU A 191 -3.80 -28.35 8.68
C GLU A 191 -3.34 -28.19 7.24
N ASN A 192 -3.46 -29.26 6.48
CA ASN A 192 -3.09 -29.32 5.06
C ASN A 192 -3.89 -28.30 4.24
N ILE A 193 -3.26 -27.14 3.94
CA ILE A 193 -3.84 -26.02 3.20
C ILE A 193 -4.45 -26.48 1.88
N SER A 194 -3.78 -27.39 1.16
CA SER A 194 -4.26 -27.91 -0.12
C SER A 194 -5.57 -28.67 0.02
N ARG A 195 -5.79 -29.37 1.15
CA ARG A 195 -7.03 -30.07 1.45
C ARG A 195 -8.18 -29.10 1.75
N ARG A 196 -7.95 -28.09 2.58
CA ARG A 196 -8.94 -27.04 2.86
C ARG A 196 -9.38 -26.32 1.58
N LEU A 197 -8.43 -25.97 0.71
CA LEU A 197 -8.74 -25.36 -0.59
C LEU A 197 -9.50 -26.31 -1.51
N ALA A 198 -9.12 -27.60 -1.52
CA ALA A 198 -9.80 -28.61 -2.33
C ALA A 198 -11.29 -28.74 -1.93
N GLU A 199 -11.59 -28.72 -0.65
CA GLU A 199 -12.95 -28.70 -0.11
C GLU A 199 -13.69 -27.41 -0.50
N LYS A 200 -13.07 -26.23 -0.26
CA LYS A 200 -13.65 -24.91 -0.61
C LYS A 200 -14.03 -24.78 -2.08
N TYR A 201 -13.19 -25.30 -2.97
CA TYR A 201 -13.36 -25.15 -4.42
C TYR A 201 -13.92 -26.38 -5.12
N ASN A 202 -14.27 -27.41 -4.39
CA ASN A 202 -14.76 -28.71 -4.90
C ASN A 202 -13.81 -29.27 -5.99
N LYS A 203 -12.52 -29.38 -5.64
CA LYS A 203 -11.43 -29.87 -6.52
C LYS A 203 -10.59 -30.90 -5.77
N THR A 204 -9.66 -31.53 -6.48
CA THR A 204 -8.66 -32.38 -5.83
C THR A 204 -7.48 -31.53 -5.32
N PRO A 205 -6.84 -31.89 -4.19
CA PRO A 205 -5.65 -31.20 -3.70
C PRO A 205 -4.56 -31.03 -4.75
N ALA A 206 -4.27 -32.09 -5.50
CA ALA A 206 -3.28 -32.06 -6.56
C ALA A 206 -3.62 -31.06 -7.69
N SER A 207 -4.90 -30.89 -8.03
CA SER A 207 -5.34 -29.90 -9.02
C SER A 207 -5.15 -28.47 -8.53
N ILE A 208 -5.41 -28.23 -7.24
CA ILE A 208 -5.22 -26.91 -6.59
C ILE A 208 -3.72 -26.57 -6.57
N GLU A 209 -2.88 -27.48 -6.06
CA GLU A 209 -1.42 -27.29 -6.00
C GLU A 209 -0.83 -27.01 -7.37
N ARG A 210 -1.23 -27.79 -8.39
CA ARG A 210 -0.76 -27.60 -9.76
C ARG A 210 -1.17 -26.24 -10.32
N ALA A 211 -2.38 -25.76 -10.02
CA ALA A 211 -2.83 -24.44 -10.50
C ALA A 211 -2.04 -23.31 -9.83
N MET A 212 -1.77 -23.39 -8.53
CA MET A 212 -0.95 -22.42 -7.80
C MET A 212 0.50 -22.44 -8.30
N GLN A 213 1.11 -23.63 -8.44
CA GLN A 213 2.48 -23.75 -8.94
C GLN A 213 2.61 -23.21 -10.38
N ASN A 214 1.62 -23.43 -11.24
CA ASN A 214 1.59 -22.87 -12.58
C ASN A 214 1.51 -21.33 -12.55
N ALA A 215 0.75 -20.75 -11.63
CA ALA A 215 0.69 -19.29 -11.48
C ALA A 215 2.06 -18.73 -11.09
N ILE A 216 2.73 -19.33 -10.11
CA ILE A 216 4.09 -18.96 -9.71
C ILE A 216 5.06 -19.09 -10.87
N SER A 217 5.08 -20.25 -11.54
CA SER A 217 5.99 -20.51 -12.66
C SER A 217 5.78 -19.51 -13.81
N HIS A 218 4.54 -19.17 -14.11
CA HIS A 218 4.21 -18.16 -15.13
C HIS A 218 4.75 -16.79 -14.72
N THR A 219 4.57 -16.38 -13.48
CA THR A 219 5.07 -15.09 -12.97
C THR A 219 6.59 -15.02 -13.08
N TRP A 220 7.32 -16.05 -12.62
CA TRP A 220 8.79 -16.08 -12.75
C TRP A 220 9.30 -16.09 -14.19
N ALA A 221 8.48 -16.55 -15.14
CA ALA A 221 8.84 -16.55 -16.56
C ALA A 221 8.52 -15.23 -17.27
N THR A 222 7.61 -14.39 -16.75
CA THR A 222 7.07 -13.24 -17.50
C THR A 222 7.17 -11.89 -16.77
N ALA A 223 7.34 -11.87 -15.44
CA ALA A 223 7.49 -10.64 -14.68
C ALA A 223 8.87 -10.01 -14.89
N ASP A 224 8.96 -8.71 -14.65
CA ASP A 224 10.24 -8.01 -14.66
C ASP A 224 11.14 -8.56 -13.53
N PRO A 225 12.39 -8.92 -13.81
CA PRO A 225 13.33 -9.39 -12.79
C PRO A 225 13.48 -8.43 -11.61
N MET A 226 13.38 -7.12 -11.85
CA MET A 226 13.48 -6.10 -10.83
C MET A 226 12.27 -6.13 -9.88
N ASP A 227 11.07 -6.34 -10.41
CA ASP A 227 9.86 -6.50 -9.61
C ASP A 227 9.92 -7.76 -8.74
N LEU A 228 10.44 -8.87 -9.29
CA LEU A 228 10.64 -10.10 -8.54
C LEU A 228 11.62 -9.90 -7.36
N GLU A 229 12.71 -9.16 -7.58
CA GLU A 229 13.73 -8.90 -6.56
C GLU A 229 13.22 -7.96 -5.45
N ILE A 230 12.40 -6.98 -5.82
CA ILE A 230 11.80 -6.01 -4.89
C ILE A 230 10.72 -6.68 -4.03
N HIS A 231 9.83 -7.46 -4.64
CA HIS A 231 8.61 -7.98 -4.01
C HIS A 231 8.74 -9.41 -3.46
N TYR A 232 9.82 -10.14 -3.81
CA TYR A 232 10.12 -11.46 -3.25
C TYR A 232 11.58 -11.51 -2.76
N ARG A 233 11.80 -11.14 -1.51
CA ARG A 233 13.14 -11.03 -0.91
C ARG A 233 13.64 -12.33 -0.28
N ALA A 234 12.88 -13.41 -0.33
CA ALA A 234 13.33 -14.70 0.16
C ALA A 234 14.39 -15.31 -0.76
N ARG A 235 15.34 -16.02 -0.15
CA ARG A 235 16.42 -16.69 -0.91
C ARG A 235 15.85 -17.83 -1.76
N ILE A 236 15.99 -17.71 -3.08
CA ILE A 236 15.64 -18.75 -4.02
C ILE A 236 16.85 -19.68 -4.23
N ARG A 237 16.62 -20.99 -4.27
CA ARG A 237 17.67 -21.95 -4.58
C ARG A 237 18.10 -21.81 -6.04
N PRO A 238 19.42 -21.64 -6.32
CA PRO A 238 19.90 -21.39 -7.68
C PRO A 238 19.48 -22.47 -8.69
N GLU A 239 19.39 -23.73 -8.24
CA GLU A 239 19.06 -24.87 -9.08
C GLU A 239 17.59 -24.85 -9.56
N LYS A 240 16.71 -24.14 -8.84
CA LYS A 240 15.27 -24.08 -9.16
C LYS A 240 14.87 -22.82 -9.90
N GLY A 241 15.61 -21.72 -9.73
CA GLY A 241 15.34 -20.42 -10.36
C GLY A 241 14.01 -19.76 -9.93
N MET A 242 13.20 -20.45 -9.13
CA MET A 242 11.92 -19.96 -8.60
C MET A 242 11.59 -20.63 -7.25
N PRO A 243 10.72 -20.04 -6.41
CA PRO A 243 10.30 -20.68 -5.16
C PRO A 243 9.39 -21.89 -5.41
N THR A 244 9.41 -22.82 -4.47
CA THR A 244 8.39 -23.86 -4.40
C THR A 244 7.09 -23.24 -3.86
N LEU A 245 5.96 -23.94 -4.08
CA LEU A 245 4.65 -23.50 -3.60
C LEU A 245 4.65 -23.17 -2.10
N MET A 246 5.23 -24.02 -1.27
CA MET A 246 5.27 -23.81 0.18
C MET A 246 6.20 -22.67 0.60
N GLU A 247 7.36 -22.53 -0.06
CA GLU A 247 8.26 -21.39 0.17
C GLU A 247 7.57 -20.07 -0.14
N PHE A 248 6.80 -20.02 -1.24
CA PHE A 248 6.03 -18.86 -1.65
C PHE A 248 4.92 -18.51 -0.66
N ILE A 249 4.07 -19.48 -0.30
CA ILE A 249 2.97 -19.27 0.64
C ILE A 249 3.51 -18.84 2.02
N SER A 250 4.53 -19.54 2.54
CA SER A 250 5.11 -19.22 3.85
C SER A 250 5.79 -17.86 3.88
N TYR A 251 6.40 -17.42 2.77
CA TYR A 251 6.98 -16.09 2.66
C TYR A 251 5.92 -15.01 2.83
N TYR A 252 4.88 -15.04 2.00
CA TYR A 252 3.83 -14.03 2.06
C TYR A 252 2.98 -14.11 3.34
N ALA A 253 2.72 -15.29 3.87
CA ALA A 253 2.04 -15.42 5.15
C ALA A 253 2.83 -14.74 6.29
N ARG A 254 4.16 -14.91 6.32
CA ARG A 254 5.03 -14.24 7.28
C ARG A 254 5.08 -12.74 7.08
N GLU A 255 5.14 -12.25 5.83
CA GLU A 255 5.07 -10.81 5.54
C GLU A 255 3.76 -10.22 6.05
N MET A 256 2.63 -10.91 5.87
CA MET A 256 1.34 -10.49 6.39
C MET A 256 1.28 -10.46 7.93
N GLN A 257 1.90 -11.43 8.61
CA GLN A 257 1.97 -11.50 10.08
C GLN A 257 2.96 -10.47 10.66
N ASN A 258 4.14 -10.34 10.10
CA ASN A 258 5.17 -9.41 10.56
C ASN A 258 4.73 -7.95 10.53
N GLU A 259 3.80 -7.60 9.65
CA GLU A 259 3.21 -6.27 9.59
C GLU A 259 2.03 -6.08 10.58
N GLN A 260 1.47 -7.16 11.12
CA GLN A 260 0.48 -7.09 12.22
C GLN A 260 1.16 -6.90 13.58
N ASP A 261 2.39 -7.43 13.74
CA ASP A 261 3.17 -7.34 14.99
C ASP A 261 4.10 -6.10 15.03
N ARG A 262 4.17 -5.31 13.96
CA ARG A 262 4.95 -4.07 13.86
C ARG A 262 4.07 -2.84 13.86
#